data_265fbb755e18394710b8d253126063dd
#
_entry.id   265fbb755e18394710b8d253126063dd
#
_cell.length_a   1.000
_cell.length_b   1.000
_cell.length_c   1.000
_cell.angle_alpha   90.00
_cell.angle_beta   90.00
_cell.angle_gamma   90.00
#
_symmetry.space_group_name_H-M   'P 1'
#
loop_
_entity.id
_entity.type
_entity.pdbx_description
1 polymer ?
#
loop_
_entity_poly.entity_id
_entity_poly.type
_entity_poly.pdbx_seq_one_letter_code
_entity_poly.pdbx_strand_id
1 'polypeptide(L)'
;IHAKTYADKHYVMTQFDHDKNASKYKYSYKFSKEKLEFLFANEEDPTGTLASIITWINNEGAPFCGCGTWHTFRENVQKVLNDPDSPARKSSGIQLSSWKKFNRILEKALNDKVFTDALDSNLNEVDLSKCLREIRPNEVKVVDIAKLDDKTQAFVFGDVMETIMDLMNSKDGDNVPDKIVIFVDELNKYASTDTPKSSPILRQLLEVA
;
A
#
# COMPACT_ATOMS: atom_id res chain seq x y z
N ILE A 1 -13.00 9.65 16.06
CA ILE A 1 -12.50 10.85 15.36
C ILE A 1 -13.64 11.83 15.32
N HIS A 2 -13.41 13.03 15.79
CA HIS A 2 -14.39 14.09 15.69
C HIS A 2 -14.42 14.58 14.25
N ALA A 3 -15.45 14.24 13.48
CA ALA A 3 -15.67 14.77 12.13
C ALA A 3 -15.53 16.30 12.08
N LYS A 4 -15.86 16.98 13.19
CA LYS A 4 -15.67 18.42 13.36
C LYS A 4 -14.20 18.85 13.28
N THR A 5 -13.25 18.03 13.73
CA THR A 5 -11.82 18.36 13.71
C THR A 5 -11.26 18.34 12.29
N TYR A 6 -11.72 17.41 11.46
CA TYR A 6 -11.30 17.32 10.05
C TYR A 6 -12.03 18.29 9.14
N ALA A 7 -13.26 18.67 9.47
CA ALA A 7 -14.00 19.70 8.76
C ALA A 7 -13.50 21.12 9.07
N ASP A 8 -12.78 21.29 10.18
CA ASP A 8 -12.23 22.59 10.57
C ASP A 8 -10.95 22.87 9.77
N LYS A 9 -11.00 23.88 8.90
CA LYS A 9 -9.86 24.33 8.09
C LYS A 9 -8.65 24.79 8.92
N HIS A 10 -8.83 24.98 10.21
CA HIS A 10 -7.78 25.41 11.15
C HIS A 10 -7.10 24.27 11.89
N TYR A 11 -7.41 23.00 11.55
CA TYR A 11 -6.72 21.85 12.14
C TYR A 11 -5.26 21.84 11.70
N VAL A 12 -4.36 22.19 12.59
CA VAL A 12 -2.92 22.27 12.32
C VAL A 12 -2.19 21.04 12.86
N MET A 13 -1.01 20.74 12.31
CA MET A 13 -0.20 19.56 12.70
C MET A 13 0.08 19.48 14.20
N THR A 14 0.23 20.62 14.88
CA THR A 14 0.42 20.66 16.33
C THR A 14 -0.80 20.16 17.12
N GLN A 15 -2.01 20.40 16.64
CA GLN A 15 -3.23 19.86 17.22
C GLN A 15 -3.33 18.34 16.94
N PHE A 16 -2.92 17.92 15.76
CA PHE A 16 -2.87 16.50 15.40
C PHE A 16 -1.95 15.70 16.32
N ASP A 17 -0.77 16.21 16.62
CA ASP A 17 0.20 15.53 17.49
C ASP A 17 -0.31 15.35 18.95
N HIS A 18 -1.30 16.13 19.34
CA HIS A 18 -1.92 16.06 20.69
C HIS A 18 -3.31 15.41 20.69
N ASP A 19 -3.86 15.06 19.52
CA ASP A 19 -5.16 14.40 19.44
C ASP A 19 -5.00 12.90 19.68
N LYS A 20 -5.58 12.41 20.79
CA LYS A 20 -5.55 10.99 21.16
C LYS A 20 -6.23 10.06 20.16
N ASN A 21 -7.08 10.60 19.27
CA ASN A 21 -7.80 9.85 18.27
C ASN A 21 -7.14 9.91 16.90
N ALA A 22 -5.99 10.59 16.79
CA ALA A 22 -5.23 10.70 15.56
C ALA A 22 -3.90 9.93 15.67
N SER A 23 -3.57 9.22 14.61
CA SER A 23 -2.30 8.46 14.51
C SER A 23 -1.69 8.67 13.13
N LYS A 24 -0.36 8.59 13.06
CA LYS A 24 0.40 8.62 11.81
C LYS A 24 0.55 7.20 11.31
N TYR A 25 -0.15 6.84 10.25
CA TYR A 25 0.00 5.50 9.71
C TYR A 25 1.27 5.34 8.88
N LYS A 26 1.83 4.15 8.94
CA LYS A 26 3.08 3.75 8.29
C LYS A 26 2.96 2.36 7.69
N TYR A 27 3.88 2.04 6.80
CA TYR A 27 4.01 0.76 6.13
C TYR A 27 5.43 0.23 6.28
N SER A 28 5.60 -0.87 6.99
CA SER A 28 6.86 -1.61 6.99
C SER A 28 6.88 -2.64 5.86
N TYR A 29 8.07 -2.93 5.33
CA TYR A 29 8.23 -3.89 4.24
C TYR A 29 7.59 -5.25 4.55
N LYS A 30 7.85 -5.76 5.74
CA LYS A 30 7.38 -7.09 6.17
C LYS A 30 5.87 -7.31 6.01
N PHE A 31 5.07 -6.28 6.28
CA PHE A 31 3.61 -6.36 6.23
C PHE A 31 3.02 -5.81 4.92
N SER A 32 3.86 -5.23 4.07
CA SER A 32 3.41 -4.54 2.85
C SER A 32 3.93 -5.15 1.56
N LYS A 33 4.87 -6.12 1.62
CA LYS A 33 5.51 -6.70 0.42
C LYS A 33 4.49 -7.34 -0.53
N GLU A 34 3.46 -8.00 0.00
CA GLU A 34 2.44 -8.68 -0.79
C GLU A 34 1.50 -7.72 -1.53
N LYS A 35 1.46 -6.47 -1.06
CA LYS A 35 0.61 -5.39 -1.59
C LYS A 35 1.32 -4.48 -2.59
N LEU A 36 2.55 -4.81 -2.97
CA LEU A 36 3.35 -4.00 -3.91
C LEU A 36 2.62 -3.72 -5.23
N GLU A 37 1.70 -4.59 -5.66
CA GLU A 37 0.94 -4.40 -6.88
C GLU A 37 0.15 -3.08 -6.90
N PHE A 38 -0.30 -2.59 -5.76
CA PHE A 38 -1.04 -1.34 -5.68
C PHE A 38 -0.20 -0.10 -6.02
N LEU A 39 1.13 -0.14 -5.85
CA LEU A 39 2.02 0.93 -6.32
C LEU A 39 2.02 1.07 -7.86
N PHE A 40 1.61 0.02 -8.55
CA PHE A 40 1.61 -0.08 -10.00
C PHE A 40 0.20 -0.07 -10.59
N ALA A 41 -0.82 0.21 -9.77
CA ALA A 41 -2.23 0.10 -10.13
C ALA A 41 -2.63 0.94 -11.37
N ASN A 42 -1.97 2.08 -11.57
CA ASN A 42 -2.21 2.98 -12.69
C ASN A 42 -1.23 2.78 -13.86
N GLU A 43 -0.41 1.72 -13.82
CA GLU A 43 0.55 1.43 -14.87
C GLU A 43 -0.05 0.42 -15.85
N GLU A 44 0.04 0.73 -17.13
CA GLU A 44 -0.26 -0.26 -18.15
C GLU A 44 0.82 -1.35 -18.16
N ASP A 45 0.39 -2.59 -18.03
CA ASP A 45 1.25 -3.78 -18.07
C ASP A 45 0.68 -4.83 -19.05
N PRO A 46 0.59 -4.51 -20.35
CA PRO A 46 -0.04 -5.39 -21.35
C PRO A 46 0.68 -6.74 -21.49
N THR A 47 1.93 -6.82 -21.08
CA THR A 47 2.75 -8.03 -21.13
C THR A 47 2.79 -8.82 -19.81
N GLY A 48 2.16 -8.30 -18.74
CA GLY A 48 2.21 -8.90 -17.40
C GLY A 48 3.60 -8.89 -16.76
N THR A 49 4.50 -8.03 -17.25
CA THR A 49 5.89 -8.03 -16.82
C THR A 49 6.07 -7.48 -15.40
N LEU A 50 5.32 -6.43 -15.05
CA LEU A 50 5.33 -5.89 -13.68
C LEU A 50 4.75 -6.90 -12.70
N ALA A 51 3.66 -7.56 -13.06
CA ALA A 51 3.08 -8.65 -12.27
C ALA A 51 4.08 -9.80 -12.09
N SER A 52 4.85 -10.16 -13.13
CA SER A 52 5.90 -11.17 -13.05
C SER A 52 7.03 -10.78 -12.10
N ILE A 53 7.43 -9.50 -12.08
CA ILE A 53 8.42 -8.97 -11.13
C ILE A 53 7.91 -9.12 -9.70
N ILE A 54 6.67 -8.68 -9.44
CA ILE A 54 6.04 -8.76 -8.13
C ILE A 54 5.93 -10.21 -7.66
N THR A 55 5.50 -11.12 -8.55
CA THR A 55 5.44 -12.54 -8.27
C THR A 55 6.83 -13.10 -7.90
N TRP A 56 7.88 -12.72 -8.63
CA TRP A 56 9.26 -13.12 -8.30
C TRP A 56 9.68 -12.67 -6.91
N ILE A 57 9.36 -11.42 -6.56
CA ILE A 57 9.66 -10.83 -5.24
C ILE A 57 8.88 -11.55 -4.13
N ASN A 58 7.58 -11.77 -4.31
CA ASN A 58 6.72 -12.40 -3.31
C ASN A 58 7.08 -13.87 -3.07
N ASN A 59 7.56 -14.56 -4.11
CA ASN A 59 8.09 -15.93 -4.00
C ASN A 59 9.53 -15.98 -3.46
N GLU A 60 10.03 -14.87 -2.94
CA GLU A 60 11.38 -14.75 -2.39
C GLU A 60 12.49 -15.20 -3.36
N GLY A 61 12.26 -15.00 -4.66
CA GLY A 61 13.28 -15.27 -5.68
C GLY A 61 14.54 -14.42 -5.43
N ALA A 62 15.71 -15.03 -5.61
CA ALA A 62 16.97 -14.31 -5.38
C ALA A 62 17.07 -13.01 -6.23
N PRO A 63 17.54 -11.89 -5.64
CA PRO A 63 18.17 -11.71 -4.33
C PRO A 63 17.20 -11.33 -3.18
N PHE A 64 15.88 -11.51 -3.32
CA PHE A 64 14.87 -11.02 -2.37
C PHE A 64 14.62 -11.96 -1.18
N CYS A 65 15.21 -13.16 -1.18
CA CYS A 65 15.10 -14.11 -0.10
C CYS A 65 15.57 -13.50 1.24
N GLY A 66 14.72 -13.60 2.28
CA GLY A 66 15.01 -13.05 3.60
C GLY A 66 15.00 -11.52 3.69
N CYS A 67 14.51 -10.82 2.67
CA CYS A 67 14.36 -9.37 2.70
C CYS A 67 13.33 -8.96 3.76
N GLY A 68 13.72 -8.11 4.70
CA GLY A 68 12.89 -7.72 5.85
C GLY A 68 12.60 -6.22 5.98
N THR A 69 13.28 -5.38 5.21
CA THR A 69 13.19 -3.92 5.29
C THR A 69 13.10 -3.27 3.91
N TRP A 70 12.54 -2.06 3.82
CA TRP A 70 12.54 -1.27 2.59
C TRP A 70 13.96 -0.95 2.12
N HIS A 71 14.87 -0.70 3.06
CA HIS A 71 16.27 -0.46 2.74
C HIS A 71 16.89 -1.67 2.01
N THR A 72 16.83 -2.86 2.61
CA THR A 72 17.35 -4.10 2.01
C THR A 72 16.67 -4.42 0.69
N PHE A 73 15.37 -4.15 0.58
CA PHE A 73 14.61 -4.34 -0.65
C PHE A 73 15.14 -3.47 -1.78
N ARG A 74 15.36 -2.16 -1.54
CA ARG A 74 15.95 -1.24 -2.51
C ARG A 74 17.34 -1.69 -2.94
N GLU A 75 18.19 -2.09 -2.00
CA GLU A 75 19.53 -2.65 -2.33
C GLU A 75 19.44 -3.88 -3.23
N ASN A 76 18.49 -4.78 -2.96
CA ASN A 76 18.31 -5.97 -3.78
C ASN A 76 17.80 -5.63 -5.19
N VAL A 77 16.91 -4.65 -5.36
CA VAL A 77 16.52 -4.14 -6.67
C VAL A 77 17.74 -3.55 -7.41
N GLN A 78 18.60 -2.80 -6.71
CA GLN A 78 19.84 -2.28 -7.30
C GLN A 78 20.82 -3.39 -7.72
N LYS A 79 20.92 -4.47 -6.95
CA LYS A 79 21.72 -5.66 -7.35
C LYS A 79 21.19 -6.24 -8.67
N VAL A 80 19.86 -6.41 -8.81
CA VAL A 80 19.27 -6.89 -10.07
C VAL A 80 19.59 -5.97 -11.24
N LEU A 81 19.56 -4.65 -11.04
CA LEU A 81 19.87 -3.69 -12.10
C LEU A 81 21.33 -3.71 -12.54
N ASN A 82 22.26 -3.89 -11.61
CA ASN A 82 23.70 -3.74 -11.83
C ASN A 82 24.39 -5.07 -12.18
N ASP A 83 23.81 -6.22 -11.82
CA ASP A 83 24.37 -7.54 -12.08
C ASP A 83 23.68 -8.22 -13.27
N PRO A 84 24.37 -8.34 -14.44
CA PRO A 84 23.84 -9.06 -15.59
C PRO A 84 23.54 -10.54 -15.31
N ASP A 85 24.20 -11.11 -14.33
CA ASP A 85 24.13 -12.52 -13.97
C ASP A 85 23.11 -12.78 -12.85
N SER A 86 22.45 -11.75 -12.38
CA SER A 86 21.40 -11.87 -11.36
C SER A 86 20.36 -12.93 -11.73
N PRO A 87 20.01 -13.87 -10.81
CA PRO A 87 18.95 -14.85 -11.04
C PRO A 87 17.61 -14.23 -11.45
N ALA A 88 17.28 -13.06 -10.89
CA ALA A 88 16.08 -12.32 -11.23
C ALA A 88 16.03 -11.86 -12.70
N ARG A 89 17.18 -11.79 -13.39
CA ARG A 89 17.26 -11.49 -14.84
C ARG A 89 17.39 -12.75 -15.68
N LYS A 90 18.24 -13.70 -15.25
CA LYS A 90 18.52 -14.91 -16.04
C LYS A 90 17.41 -15.95 -15.92
N SER A 91 16.94 -16.23 -14.70
CA SER A 91 15.97 -17.30 -14.46
C SER A 91 14.54 -16.88 -14.69
N SER A 92 14.20 -15.60 -14.47
CA SER A 92 12.83 -15.10 -14.67
C SER A 92 12.52 -14.76 -16.13
N GLY A 93 13.55 -14.58 -16.98
CA GLY A 93 13.38 -14.06 -18.34
C GLY A 93 12.95 -12.59 -18.43
N ILE A 94 12.90 -11.89 -17.31
CA ILE A 94 12.45 -10.49 -17.24
C ILE A 94 13.57 -9.56 -17.72
N GLN A 95 13.25 -8.74 -18.71
CA GLN A 95 14.20 -7.82 -19.32
C GLN A 95 14.64 -6.71 -18.36
N LEU A 96 15.89 -6.24 -18.51
CA LEU A 96 16.44 -5.14 -17.70
C LEU A 96 15.59 -3.85 -17.80
N SER A 97 15.01 -3.56 -18.96
CA SER A 97 14.13 -2.40 -19.15
C SER A 97 12.93 -2.41 -18.23
N SER A 98 12.35 -3.59 -17.98
CA SER A 98 11.22 -3.77 -17.08
C SER A 98 11.61 -3.57 -15.61
N TRP A 99 12.77 -4.09 -15.21
CA TRP A 99 13.35 -3.84 -13.90
C TRP A 99 13.67 -2.36 -13.68
N LYS A 100 14.15 -1.65 -14.71
CA LYS A 100 14.37 -0.19 -14.65
C LYS A 100 13.05 0.57 -14.51
N LYS A 101 12.00 0.17 -15.24
CA LYS A 101 10.64 0.76 -15.09
C LYS A 101 10.13 0.54 -13.67
N PHE A 102 10.21 -0.70 -13.18
CA PHE A 102 9.82 -1.08 -11.81
C PHE A 102 10.54 -0.22 -10.77
N ASN A 103 11.87 -0.15 -10.83
CA ASN A 103 12.68 0.62 -9.88
C ASN A 103 12.31 2.12 -9.89
N ARG A 104 12.10 2.71 -11.05
CA ARG A 104 11.73 4.14 -11.15
C ARG A 104 10.42 4.46 -10.42
N ILE A 105 9.43 3.58 -10.54
CA ILE A 105 8.13 3.74 -9.87
C ILE A 105 8.29 3.54 -8.38
N LEU A 106 8.98 2.47 -7.99
CA LEU A 106 9.27 2.11 -6.61
C LEU A 106 10.00 3.24 -5.87
N GLU A 107 11.10 3.76 -6.43
CA GLU A 107 11.89 4.82 -5.81
C GLU A 107 11.07 6.10 -5.59
N LYS A 108 10.20 6.43 -6.53
CA LYS A 108 9.31 7.58 -6.38
C LYS A 108 8.35 7.38 -5.20
N ALA A 109 7.74 6.21 -5.09
CA ALA A 109 6.80 5.91 -4.00
C ALA A 109 7.50 5.79 -2.65
N LEU A 110 8.61 5.06 -2.57
CA LEU A 110 9.34 4.84 -1.30
C LEU A 110 10.05 6.08 -0.75
N ASN A 111 10.04 7.20 -1.46
CA ASN A 111 10.44 8.49 -0.89
C ASN A 111 9.36 9.11 0.00
N ASP A 112 8.13 8.61 -0.06
CA ASP A 112 7.08 9.05 0.85
C ASP A 112 7.35 8.54 2.27
N LYS A 113 7.11 9.42 3.25
CA LYS A 113 7.37 9.14 4.68
C LYS A 113 6.44 8.10 5.28
N VAL A 114 5.43 7.61 4.56
CA VAL A 114 4.57 6.54 5.05
C VAL A 114 5.28 5.18 5.03
N PHE A 115 6.31 5.01 4.17
CA PHE A 115 7.13 3.80 4.14
C PHE A 115 8.28 3.93 5.15
N THR A 116 8.37 2.96 6.07
CA THR A 116 9.37 2.97 7.15
C THR A 116 9.86 1.56 7.46
N ASP A 117 11.08 1.45 7.91
CA ASP A 117 11.62 0.15 8.36
C ASP A 117 11.28 -0.14 9.84
N ALA A 118 10.89 0.88 10.60
CA ALA A 118 10.46 0.74 11.99
C ALA A 118 9.41 1.79 12.35
N LEU A 119 8.45 1.39 13.18
CA LEU A 119 7.46 2.31 13.76
C LEU A 119 8.07 3.02 14.97
N ASP A 120 7.81 4.31 15.09
CA ASP A 120 8.15 5.10 16.27
C ASP A 120 6.91 5.36 17.12
N SER A 121 6.79 4.63 18.23
CA SER A 121 5.68 4.79 19.16
C SER A 121 5.62 6.17 19.82
N ASN A 122 6.76 6.86 19.97
CA ASN A 122 6.78 8.21 20.53
C ASN A 122 6.17 9.24 19.57
N LEU A 123 6.13 8.94 18.27
CA LEU A 123 5.49 9.76 17.23
C LEU A 123 4.05 9.34 16.94
N ASN A 124 3.47 8.46 17.76
CA ASN A 124 2.14 7.88 17.55
C ASN A 124 1.98 7.24 16.15
N GLU A 125 3.03 6.54 15.71
CA GLU A 125 3.03 5.81 14.45
C GLU A 125 2.37 4.43 14.61
N VAL A 126 1.53 4.06 13.67
CA VAL A 126 0.79 2.79 13.66
C VAL A 126 0.87 2.12 12.29
N ASP A 127 0.79 0.81 12.27
CA ASP A 127 0.53 0.06 11.05
C ASP A 127 -0.96 0.22 10.67
N LEU A 128 -1.24 0.69 9.44
CA LEU A 128 -2.60 0.98 9.01
C LEU A 128 -3.45 -0.29 8.92
N SER A 129 -2.93 -1.34 8.32
CA SER A 129 -3.67 -2.60 8.15
C SER A 129 -4.05 -3.18 9.51
N LYS A 130 -3.14 -3.14 10.49
CA LYS A 130 -3.44 -3.56 11.86
C LYS A 130 -4.52 -2.69 12.48
N CYS A 131 -4.42 -1.38 12.35
CA CYS A 131 -5.41 -0.44 12.88
C CYS A 131 -6.81 -0.67 12.29
N LEU A 132 -6.90 -1.01 11.00
CA LEU A 132 -8.17 -1.31 10.34
C LEU A 132 -8.76 -2.65 10.79
N ARG A 133 -7.94 -3.68 11.00
CA ARG A 133 -8.40 -4.98 11.50
C ARG A 133 -8.95 -4.91 12.93
N GLU A 134 -8.57 -3.89 13.69
CA GLU A 134 -9.06 -3.64 15.06
C GLU A 134 -10.31 -2.74 15.10
N ILE A 135 -10.97 -2.46 13.96
CA ILE A 135 -12.20 -1.65 13.90
C ILE A 135 -13.33 -2.33 14.70
N ARG A 136 -14.04 -1.54 15.50
CA ARG A 136 -15.12 -2.01 16.37
C ARG A 136 -16.49 -1.55 15.89
N PRO A 137 -17.58 -2.22 16.31
CA PRO A 137 -18.93 -1.73 16.06
C PRO A 137 -19.11 -0.27 16.52
N ASN A 138 -19.79 0.53 15.70
CA ASN A 138 -20.02 1.97 15.92
C ASN A 138 -18.75 2.85 15.93
N GLU A 139 -17.63 2.35 15.44
CA GLU A 139 -16.40 3.12 15.26
C GLU A 139 -16.34 3.72 13.84
N VAL A 140 -15.78 4.93 13.74
CA VAL A 140 -15.47 5.58 12.46
C VAL A 140 -13.96 5.73 12.36
N LYS A 141 -13.37 5.19 11.30
CA LYS A 141 -11.97 5.40 10.93
C LYS A 141 -11.92 6.34 9.73
N VAL A 142 -11.10 7.37 9.79
CA VAL A 142 -10.84 8.27 8.66
C VAL A 142 -9.38 8.11 8.27
N VAL A 143 -9.14 7.75 7.03
CA VAL A 143 -7.79 7.63 6.45
C VAL A 143 -7.59 8.82 5.51
N ASP A 144 -6.72 9.75 5.90
CA ASP A 144 -6.39 10.92 5.08
C ASP A 144 -5.20 10.59 4.18
N ILE A 145 -5.43 10.66 2.88
CA ILE A 145 -4.44 10.41 1.82
C ILE A 145 -4.16 11.64 0.94
N ALA A 146 -4.79 12.77 1.23
CA ALA A 146 -4.79 13.94 0.35
C ALA A 146 -3.40 14.53 0.06
N LYS A 147 -2.43 14.33 0.98
CA LYS A 147 -1.07 14.87 0.84
C LYS A 147 -0.06 13.89 0.26
N LEU A 148 -0.47 12.66 0.00
CA LEU A 148 0.38 11.63 -0.61
C LEU A 148 0.49 11.84 -2.12
N ASP A 149 1.56 11.36 -2.74
CA ASP A 149 1.63 11.26 -4.19
C ASP A 149 0.67 10.19 -4.74
N ASP A 150 0.35 10.27 -6.04
CA ASP A 150 -0.68 9.42 -6.65
C ASP A 150 -0.40 7.91 -6.52
N LYS A 151 0.86 7.48 -6.52
CA LYS A 151 1.23 6.06 -6.37
C LYS A 151 1.01 5.60 -4.95
N THR A 152 1.42 6.42 -4.00
CA THR A 152 1.22 6.16 -2.57
C THR A 152 -0.25 6.21 -2.20
N GLN A 153 -1.03 7.14 -2.77
CA GLN A 153 -2.49 7.15 -2.59
C GLN A 153 -3.14 5.86 -3.10
N ALA A 154 -2.75 5.40 -4.29
CA ALA A 154 -3.25 4.16 -4.87
C ALA A 154 -2.90 2.95 -3.98
N PHE A 155 -1.67 2.92 -3.45
CA PHE A 155 -1.22 1.87 -2.53
C PHE A 155 -2.06 1.86 -1.24
N VAL A 156 -2.21 3.00 -0.58
CA VAL A 156 -3.00 3.11 0.66
C VAL A 156 -4.45 2.73 0.41
N PHE A 157 -5.04 3.20 -0.68
CA PHE A 157 -6.42 2.87 -1.03
C PHE A 157 -6.61 1.36 -1.26
N GLY A 158 -5.73 0.73 -2.05
CA GLY A 158 -5.76 -0.70 -2.31
C GLY A 158 -5.60 -1.52 -1.03
N ASP A 159 -4.66 -1.14 -0.15
CA ASP A 159 -4.46 -1.78 1.16
C ASP A 159 -5.70 -1.69 2.06
N VAL A 160 -6.33 -0.51 2.12
CA VAL A 160 -7.56 -0.30 2.91
C VAL A 160 -8.67 -1.22 2.41
N MET A 161 -8.91 -1.26 1.10
CA MET A 161 -9.95 -2.09 0.50
C MET A 161 -9.69 -3.57 0.74
N GLU A 162 -8.50 -4.06 0.47
CA GLU A 162 -8.11 -5.46 0.70
C GLU A 162 -8.23 -5.84 2.18
N THR A 163 -7.72 -5.00 3.08
CA THR A 163 -7.78 -5.26 4.52
C THR A 163 -9.22 -5.36 5.04
N ILE A 164 -10.13 -4.50 4.54
CA ILE A 164 -11.55 -4.54 4.91
C ILE A 164 -12.22 -5.81 4.35
N MET A 165 -11.93 -6.17 3.11
CA MET A 165 -12.46 -7.40 2.52
C MET A 165 -12.00 -8.64 3.27
N ASP A 166 -10.71 -8.74 3.58
CA ASP A 166 -10.16 -9.82 4.39
C ASP A 166 -10.84 -9.90 5.75
N LEU A 167 -11.05 -8.75 6.40
CA LEU A 167 -11.73 -8.68 7.69
C LEU A 167 -13.15 -9.22 7.60
N MET A 168 -13.90 -8.83 6.58
CA MET A 168 -15.29 -9.28 6.37
C MET A 168 -15.39 -10.75 5.98
N ASN A 169 -14.38 -11.29 5.30
CA ASN A 169 -14.33 -12.69 4.87
C ASN A 169 -13.81 -13.64 5.95
N SER A 170 -13.02 -13.15 6.91
CA SER A 170 -12.34 -14.00 7.89
C SER A 170 -13.28 -14.66 8.89
N LYS A 171 -14.50 -14.15 9.09
CA LYS A 171 -15.50 -14.66 10.03
C LYS A 171 -14.99 -15.01 11.45
N ASP A 172 -13.72 -14.74 11.73
CA ASP A 172 -13.01 -15.11 12.94
C ASP A 172 -13.00 -13.93 13.91
N GLY A 173 -13.89 -13.95 14.87
CA GLY A 173 -13.82 -13.12 16.07
C GLY A 173 -15.14 -12.45 16.47
N ASP A 174 -15.45 -12.50 17.75
CA ASP A 174 -16.66 -11.91 18.38
C ASP A 174 -16.74 -10.37 18.25
N ASN A 175 -15.71 -9.72 17.70
CA ASN A 175 -15.59 -8.26 17.62
C ASN A 175 -15.58 -7.69 16.19
N VAL A 176 -15.76 -8.52 15.16
CA VAL A 176 -15.83 -8.04 13.78
C VAL A 176 -17.20 -7.41 13.55
N PRO A 177 -17.28 -6.18 13.00
CA PRO A 177 -18.57 -5.57 12.67
C PRO A 177 -19.34 -6.39 11.63
N ASP A 178 -20.65 -6.58 11.83
CA ASP A 178 -21.50 -7.25 10.85
C ASP A 178 -21.55 -6.53 9.50
N LYS A 179 -21.36 -5.22 9.52
CA LYS A 179 -21.37 -4.35 8.33
C LYS A 179 -20.35 -3.24 8.48
N ILE A 180 -19.64 -2.98 7.38
CA ILE A 180 -18.75 -1.82 7.24
C ILE A 180 -19.26 -0.97 6.08
N VAL A 181 -19.41 0.33 6.30
CA VAL A 181 -19.76 1.30 5.27
C VAL A 181 -18.51 2.08 4.93
N ILE A 182 -18.16 2.11 3.65
CA ILE A 182 -16.96 2.79 3.14
C ILE A 182 -17.40 4.02 2.36
N PHE A 183 -16.94 5.19 2.78
CA PHE A 183 -17.10 6.43 2.04
C PHE A 183 -15.78 6.77 1.36
N VAL A 184 -15.79 6.85 0.04
CA VAL A 184 -14.61 7.19 -0.76
C VAL A 184 -14.84 8.55 -1.41
N ASP A 185 -14.02 9.53 -1.03
CA ASP A 185 -13.99 10.81 -1.73
C ASP A 185 -13.14 10.66 -3.02
N GLU A 186 -13.56 11.31 -4.09
CA GLU A 186 -12.90 11.26 -5.40
C GLU A 186 -12.71 9.84 -5.97
N LEU A 187 -13.70 8.95 -5.81
CA LEU A 187 -13.65 7.56 -6.32
C LEU A 187 -13.29 7.48 -7.81
N ASN A 188 -13.68 8.48 -8.61
CA ASN A 188 -13.34 8.59 -10.03
C ASN A 188 -11.83 8.60 -10.29
N LYS A 189 -11.00 8.94 -9.32
CA LYS A 189 -9.54 8.86 -9.41
C LYS A 189 -9.04 7.43 -9.55
N TYR A 190 -9.78 6.45 -9.01
CA TYR A 190 -9.40 5.04 -8.96
C TYR A 190 -10.23 4.16 -9.90
N ALA A 191 -11.38 4.63 -10.33
CA ALA A 191 -12.34 3.90 -11.17
C ALA A 191 -12.87 4.76 -12.32
N SER A 192 -11.98 5.51 -12.98
CA SER A 192 -12.32 6.25 -14.20
C SER A 192 -12.41 5.31 -15.41
N THR A 193 -13.00 5.81 -16.50
CA THR A 193 -13.02 5.09 -17.79
C THR A 193 -11.62 4.80 -18.34
N ASP A 194 -10.64 5.60 -17.95
CA ASP A 194 -9.25 5.49 -18.38
C ASP A 194 -8.42 4.58 -17.45
N THR A 195 -9.01 4.09 -16.36
CA THR A 195 -8.33 3.15 -15.46
C THR A 195 -8.09 1.82 -16.18
N PRO A 196 -6.84 1.31 -16.20
CA PRO A 196 -6.55 0.02 -16.82
C PRO A 196 -7.44 -1.10 -16.27
N LYS A 197 -8.04 -1.92 -17.12
CA LYS A 197 -8.88 -3.06 -16.70
C LYS A 197 -8.12 -4.05 -15.82
N SER A 198 -6.81 -4.11 -15.95
CA SER A 198 -5.91 -4.92 -15.12
C SER A 198 -5.56 -4.29 -13.78
N SER A 199 -6.08 -3.08 -13.50
CA SER A 199 -5.81 -2.40 -12.24
C SER A 199 -6.24 -3.24 -11.04
N PRO A 200 -5.35 -3.55 -10.09
CA PRO A 200 -5.70 -4.29 -8.88
C PRO A 200 -6.73 -3.53 -8.04
N ILE A 201 -6.71 -2.20 -8.05
CA ILE A 201 -7.70 -1.38 -7.34
C ILE A 201 -9.09 -1.53 -7.95
N LEU A 202 -9.19 -1.48 -9.29
CA LEU A 202 -10.47 -1.66 -9.95
C LEU A 202 -11.05 -3.06 -9.65
N ARG A 203 -10.21 -4.09 -9.63
CA ARG A 203 -10.62 -5.45 -9.23
C ARG A 203 -11.18 -5.45 -7.81
N GLN A 204 -10.47 -4.86 -6.84
CA GLN A 204 -10.93 -4.76 -5.46
C GLN A 204 -12.27 -4.03 -5.33
N LEU A 205 -12.45 -2.92 -6.04
CA LEU A 205 -13.73 -2.19 -6.05
C LEU A 205 -14.89 -3.02 -6.59
N LEU A 206 -14.65 -3.82 -7.63
CA LEU A 206 -15.68 -4.69 -8.21
C LEU A 206 -16.02 -5.87 -7.29
N GLU A 207 -15.09 -6.35 -6.49
CA GLU A 207 -15.32 -7.42 -5.52
C GLU A 207 -16.13 -6.94 -4.30
N VAL A 208 -15.98 -5.66 -3.92
CA VAL A 208 -16.71 -5.03 -2.80
C VAL A 208 -18.14 -4.63 -3.21
N ALA A 209 -18.37 -4.28 -4.46
CA ALA A 209 -19.68 -3.82 -4.96
C ALA A 209 -20.69 -4.96 -5.17
#